data_4efabcf2887dcf554b671246b2d7c53a
#
_entry.id   4efabcf2887dcf554b671246b2d7c53a
#
_cell.length_a   1.000
_cell.length_b   1.000
_cell.length_c   1.000
_cell.angle_alpha   90.00
_cell.angle_beta   90.00
_cell.angle_gamma   90.00
#
_symmetry.space_group_name_H-M   'P 1'
#
loop_
_entity.id
_entity.type
_entity.pdbx_description
1 polymer ?
#
loop_
_entity_poly.entity_id
_entity_poly.type
_entity_poly.pdbx_seq_one_letter_code
_entity_poly.pdbx_strand_id
1 'polypeptide(L)'
;MTSKAYLKAGYAALLLTMAAAGGCGESKFRIQGKVDGADSGSIVIEKPGFQGEWVALDSTRIDTDGDFSIALTSPGAPEIYRLSLDGRYIYVPVDSVETITVATTLKGFGLDYTLEGSDGAKALAAFEKELMARGAGLPADSMDVFKRHVYTTYMQPNPGKIVTYYILTKTVGDKPLYNPGSGDDYKYFAAVATAYRQHSPSDPHTPLLEAAATDAMKMRNKALGRHTTIAAEELRIIDIALQDENGSEKKLSQVAGKGKKTVVAFSLLTAPESPAFNRELLKIYRNRGVEIYNVSLDPDRYAWRDAAANLPWTTVYDPEGEYSTTARDYNVTELPAFFVYSPEGELVARASNFEELNAMLQ
;
A
#
# COMPACT_ATOMS: atom_id res chain seq x y z
N MET A 1 46.29 64.43 38.14
CA MET A 1 45.36 63.60 38.86
C MET A 1 44.51 62.86 37.85
N THR A 2 44.65 61.62 37.80
CA THR A 2 44.26 60.63 36.74
C THR A 2 42.78 60.26 36.79
N SER A 3 42.12 60.26 35.65
CA SER A 3 40.84 59.55 35.50
C SER A 3 40.90 58.69 34.28
N LYS A 4 40.77 57.36 34.44
CA LYS A 4 40.75 56.31 33.49
C LYS A 4 39.36 56.23 32.87
N ALA A 5 39.24 56.42 31.53
CA ALA A 5 38.05 56.15 30.77
C ALA A 5 38.06 54.66 30.30
N TYR A 6 37.06 53.91 30.69
CA TYR A 6 36.83 52.52 30.19
C TYR A 6 36.06 52.57 28.88
N LEU A 7 36.69 52.04 27.85
CA LEU A 7 36.09 51.82 26.53
C LEU A 7 35.14 50.57 26.63
N LYS A 8 33.84 50.77 26.46
CA LYS A 8 32.88 49.66 26.28
C LYS A 8 32.74 49.36 24.80
N ALA A 9 33.28 48.26 24.40
CA ALA A 9 33.01 47.67 23.07
C ALA A 9 31.58 47.14 23.00
N GLY A 10 30.75 47.75 22.21
CA GLY A 10 29.40 47.26 21.88
C GLY A 10 29.47 46.21 20.78
N TYR A 11 29.13 44.99 21.08
CA TYR A 11 28.85 43.98 20.05
C TYR A 11 27.48 44.25 19.44
N ALA A 12 27.46 44.73 18.20
CA ALA A 12 26.26 44.77 17.39
C ALA A 12 25.96 43.31 16.92
N ALA A 13 24.96 42.68 17.53
CA ALA A 13 24.42 41.41 17.05
C ALA A 13 23.63 41.70 15.74
N LEU A 14 24.19 41.30 14.60
CA LEU A 14 23.52 41.29 13.33
C LEU A 14 22.53 40.10 13.30
N LEU A 15 21.26 40.38 13.60
CA LEU A 15 20.15 39.45 13.38
C LEU A 15 19.94 39.31 11.85
N LEU A 16 20.51 38.23 11.32
CA LEU A 16 20.19 37.77 9.96
C LEU A 16 18.80 37.13 10.00
N THR A 17 17.77 37.89 9.65
CA THR A 17 16.45 37.35 9.35
C THR A 17 16.55 36.58 8.05
N MET A 18 16.72 35.28 8.12
CA MET A 18 16.44 34.38 6.99
C MET A 18 14.95 34.48 6.70
N ALA A 19 14.58 35.23 5.66
CA ALA A 19 13.29 35.12 5.02
C ALA A 19 13.18 33.68 4.50
N ALA A 20 12.38 32.87 5.17
CA ALA A 20 11.94 31.60 4.64
C ALA A 20 11.08 31.89 3.39
N ALA A 21 11.70 31.86 2.22
CA ALA A 21 10.99 31.74 0.97
C ALA A 21 10.24 30.42 1.05
N GLY A 22 8.92 30.48 1.28
CA GLY A 22 8.01 29.37 1.17
C GLY A 22 7.94 28.91 -0.28
N GLY A 23 8.94 28.13 -0.72
CA GLY A 23 8.80 27.28 -1.88
C GLY A 23 7.89 26.13 -1.51
N CYS A 24 6.83 25.86 -2.25
CA CYS A 24 6.14 24.58 -2.29
C CYS A 24 7.15 23.51 -2.77
N GLY A 25 8.08 23.11 -1.91
CA GLY A 25 8.94 21.97 -2.13
C GLY A 25 8.14 20.72 -1.79
N GLU A 26 8.14 19.73 -2.68
CA GLU A 26 7.58 18.41 -2.39
C GLU A 26 8.18 17.89 -1.07
N SER A 27 7.31 17.38 -0.19
CA SER A 27 7.74 16.76 1.05
C SER A 27 8.54 15.50 0.73
N LYS A 28 9.76 15.39 1.23
CA LYS A 28 10.67 14.27 0.95
C LYS A 28 11.04 13.55 2.24
N PHE A 29 11.06 12.23 2.18
CA PHE A 29 11.74 11.40 3.16
C PHE A 29 13.13 11.00 2.64
N ARG A 30 14.01 10.55 3.53
CA ARG A 30 15.37 10.15 3.19
C ARG A 30 15.68 8.77 3.76
N ILE A 31 16.29 7.93 2.93
CA ILE A 31 16.95 6.70 3.38
C ILE A 31 18.43 6.88 3.11
N GLN A 32 19.25 6.72 4.13
CA GLN A 32 20.70 6.84 4.04
C GLN A 32 21.37 5.78 4.91
N GLY A 33 22.65 5.55 4.74
CA GLY A 33 23.34 4.62 5.60
C GLY A 33 24.70 4.21 5.10
N LYS A 34 25.23 3.16 5.74
CA LYS A 34 26.53 2.59 5.44
C LYS A 34 26.46 1.09 5.27
N VAL A 35 27.13 0.62 4.25
CA VAL A 35 27.38 -0.81 3.95
C VAL A 35 28.85 -1.09 4.13
N ASP A 36 29.28 -1.42 5.34
CA ASP A 36 30.70 -1.67 5.64
C ASP A 36 31.25 -2.81 4.79
N GLY A 37 32.41 -2.57 4.19
CA GLY A 37 33.08 -3.52 3.29
C GLY A 37 32.56 -3.53 1.85
N ALA A 38 31.66 -2.60 1.51
CA ALA A 38 31.36 -2.25 0.12
C ALA A 38 32.20 -1.02 -0.26
N ASP A 39 32.72 -1.00 -1.49
CA ASP A 39 33.45 0.10 -2.10
C ASP A 39 32.80 0.58 -3.40
N SER A 40 31.73 -0.11 -3.77
CA SER A 40 30.92 0.13 -4.97
C SER A 40 29.61 -0.67 -4.90
N GLY A 41 28.70 -0.36 -5.79
CA GLY A 41 27.40 -1.06 -5.90
C GLY A 41 26.26 -0.09 -6.14
N SER A 42 25.08 -0.64 -6.39
CA SER A 42 23.84 0.14 -6.54
C SER A 42 22.75 -0.47 -5.70
N ILE A 43 22.18 0.31 -4.79
CA ILE A 43 21.00 -0.06 -4.01
C ILE A 43 19.79 0.41 -4.79
N VAL A 44 18.89 -0.50 -5.12
CA VAL A 44 17.57 -0.19 -5.70
C VAL A 44 16.58 -0.03 -4.57
N ILE A 45 15.76 1.03 -4.65
CA ILE A 45 14.66 1.27 -3.73
C ILE A 45 13.37 0.85 -4.42
N GLU A 46 12.60 0.00 -3.77
CA GLU A 46 11.38 -0.57 -4.29
C GLU A 46 10.22 -0.32 -3.32
N LYS A 47 8.99 -0.28 -3.86
CA LYS A 47 7.74 -0.26 -3.08
C LYS A 47 6.82 -1.38 -3.52
N PRO A 48 5.81 -1.77 -2.69
CA PRO A 48 4.78 -2.70 -3.14
C PRO A 48 3.99 -2.11 -4.31
N GLY A 49 3.69 -2.95 -5.30
CA GLY A 49 2.75 -2.67 -6.36
C GLY A 49 1.37 -3.28 -6.07
N PHE A 50 0.41 -2.99 -6.93
CA PHE A 50 -0.99 -3.40 -6.75
C PHE A 50 -1.18 -4.94 -6.67
N GLN A 51 -0.34 -5.71 -7.38
CA GLN A 51 -0.42 -7.18 -7.41
C GLN A 51 0.50 -7.85 -6.37
N GLY A 52 1.05 -7.05 -5.44
CA GLY A 52 1.98 -7.56 -4.43
C GLY A 52 3.41 -7.75 -4.92
N GLU A 53 3.70 -7.38 -6.17
CA GLU A 53 5.04 -7.29 -6.72
C GLU A 53 5.81 -6.11 -6.11
N TRP A 54 7.14 -6.13 -6.22
CA TRP A 54 7.97 -5.02 -5.82
C TRP A 54 8.38 -4.19 -7.04
N VAL A 55 7.99 -2.93 -7.05
CA VAL A 55 8.25 -1.99 -8.15
C VAL A 55 9.42 -1.10 -7.79
N ALA A 56 10.45 -1.09 -8.66
CA ALA A 56 11.59 -0.22 -8.51
C ALA A 56 11.18 1.25 -8.71
N LEU A 57 11.52 2.10 -7.73
CA LEU A 57 11.26 3.54 -7.79
C LEU A 57 12.48 4.30 -8.26
N ASP A 58 13.64 3.99 -7.69
CA ASP A 58 14.89 4.71 -7.93
C ASP A 58 16.08 3.87 -7.46
N SER A 59 17.29 4.36 -7.68
CA SER A 59 18.51 3.72 -7.19
C SER A 59 19.55 4.73 -6.75
N THR A 60 20.42 4.33 -5.83
CA THR A 60 21.56 5.13 -5.38
C THR A 60 22.83 4.29 -5.40
N ARG A 61 23.98 4.95 -5.64
CA ARG A 61 25.26 4.29 -5.59
C ARG A 61 25.83 4.24 -4.18
N ILE A 62 26.53 3.17 -3.88
CA ILE A 62 27.41 3.07 -2.72
C ILE A 62 28.73 3.69 -3.12
N ASP A 63 29.26 4.62 -2.32
CA ASP A 63 30.54 5.24 -2.56
C ASP A 63 31.71 4.38 -2.03
N THR A 64 32.95 4.89 -2.19
CA THR A 64 34.18 4.18 -1.77
C THR A 64 34.30 3.98 -0.27
N ASP A 65 33.58 4.74 0.53
CA ASP A 65 33.53 4.63 1.99
C ASP A 65 32.38 3.74 2.48
N GLY A 66 31.58 3.21 1.53
CA GLY A 66 30.42 2.37 1.80
C GLY A 66 29.15 3.16 2.09
N ASP A 67 29.17 4.49 1.96
CA ASP A 67 28.03 5.34 2.26
C ASP A 67 27.06 5.43 1.07
N PHE A 68 25.76 5.56 1.38
CA PHE A 68 24.70 5.82 0.40
C PHE A 68 23.64 6.76 0.95
N SER A 69 22.95 7.46 0.08
CA SER A 69 21.81 8.31 0.46
C SER A 69 20.88 8.52 -0.72
N ILE A 70 19.57 8.45 -0.45
CA ILE A 70 18.53 8.77 -1.43
C ILE A 70 17.40 9.54 -0.73
N ALA A 71 16.83 10.52 -1.43
CA ALA A 71 15.68 11.27 -0.98
C ALA A 71 14.56 11.12 -2.01
N LEU A 72 13.42 10.62 -1.57
CA LEU A 72 12.24 10.34 -2.38
C LEU A 72 11.08 11.25 -1.98
N THR A 73 10.22 11.59 -2.92
CA THR A 73 8.96 12.30 -2.64
C THR A 73 8.09 11.43 -1.75
N SER A 74 7.53 12.03 -0.69
CA SER A 74 6.61 11.32 0.21
C SER A 74 5.34 10.94 -0.55
N PRO A 75 4.88 9.68 -0.46
CA PRO A 75 3.65 9.22 -1.09
C PRO A 75 2.38 9.79 -0.46
N GLY A 76 2.51 10.58 0.62
CA GLY A 76 1.38 11.15 1.35
C GLY A 76 0.74 10.19 2.37
N ALA A 77 1.15 8.94 2.40
CA ALA A 77 0.71 7.92 3.34
C ALA A 77 1.91 7.08 3.83
N PRO A 78 1.81 6.44 5.00
CA PRO A 78 2.83 5.49 5.46
C PRO A 78 3.01 4.32 4.48
N GLU A 79 4.25 3.87 4.29
CA GLU A 79 4.57 2.79 3.35
C GLU A 79 5.79 1.99 3.79
N ILE A 80 5.87 0.75 3.35
CA ILE A 80 7.08 -0.10 3.48
C ILE A 80 7.88 -0.02 2.19
N TYR A 81 9.10 0.45 2.28
CA TYR A 81 10.06 0.38 1.18
C TYR A 81 10.97 -0.82 1.34
N ARG A 82 11.58 -1.24 0.24
CA ARG A 82 12.57 -2.31 0.23
C ARG A 82 13.85 -1.82 -0.46
N LEU A 83 14.97 -1.96 0.23
CA LEU A 83 16.29 -1.78 -0.35
C LEU A 83 16.76 -3.11 -0.89
N SER A 84 17.15 -3.14 -2.15
CA SER A 84 17.64 -4.34 -2.84
C SER A 84 19.10 -4.16 -3.24
N LEU A 85 19.94 -5.12 -2.85
CA LEU A 85 21.36 -5.22 -3.24
C LEU A 85 21.69 -6.69 -3.49
N ASP A 86 22.08 -7.05 -4.72
CA ASP A 86 22.49 -8.40 -5.12
C ASP A 86 21.49 -9.50 -4.71
N GLY A 87 20.18 -9.22 -4.87
CA GLY A 87 19.11 -10.16 -4.53
C GLY A 87 18.85 -10.35 -3.04
N ARG A 88 19.41 -9.48 -2.19
CA ARG A 88 19.15 -9.41 -0.75
C ARG A 88 18.40 -8.15 -0.41
N TYR A 89 17.61 -8.17 0.66
CA TYR A 89 16.60 -7.16 0.92
C TYR A 89 16.63 -6.65 2.36
N ILE A 90 16.50 -5.33 2.53
CA ILE A 90 16.25 -4.67 3.82
C ILE A 90 14.92 -3.93 3.69
N TYR A 91 13.97 -4.22 4.57
CA TYR A 91 12.67 -3.53 4.62
C TYR A 91 12.75 -2.30 5.51
N VAL A 92 12.22 -1.19 5.03
CA VAL A 92 12.30 0.12 5.69
C VAL A 92 10.91 0.72 5.81
N PRO A 93 10.35 0.86 7.03
CA PRO A 93 9.07 1.51 7.22
C PRO A 93 9.26 3.03 7.17
N VAL A 94 8.38 3.72 6.48
CA VAL A 94 8.35 5.19 6.41
C VAL A 94 6.94 5.65 6.76
N ASP A 95 6.78 6.27 7.92
CA ASP A 95 5.48 6.77 8.39
C ASP A 95 5.21 8.21 7.96
N SER A 96 6.24 8.98 7.63
CA SER A 96 6.13 10.41 7.33
C SER A 96 7.36 10.96 6.59
N VAL A 97 7.50 12.27 6.60
CA VAL A 97 8.71 12.98 6.14
C VAL A 97 9.80 12.82 7.20
N GLU A 98 10.58 11.75 7.10
CA GLU A 98 11.58 11.36 8.08
C GLU A 98 12.89 10.94 7.40
N THR A 99 13.94 10.75 8.20
CA THR A 99 15.21 10.18 7.74
C THR A 99 15.47 8.88 8.47
N ILE A 100 15.55 7.79 7.69
CA ILE A 100 15.91 6.47 8.21
C ILE A 100 17.37 6.19 7.87
N THR A 101 18.15 5.82 8.87
CA THR A 101 19.56 5.47 8.72
C THR A 101 19.75 3.96 8.83
N VAL A 102 20.39 3.37 7.84
CA VAL A 102 20.69 1.94 7.75
C VAL A 102 22.16 1.71 8.05
N ALA A 103 22.49 0.77 8.93
CA ALA A 103 23.84 0.30 9.10
C ALA A 103 23.90 -1.21 8.95
N THR A 104 24.79 -1.68 8.07
CA THR A 104 24.99 -3.10 7.78
C THR A 104 26.40 -3.33 7.20
N THR A 105 26.76 -4.59 6.99
CA THR A 105 27.97 -4.95 6.22
C THR A 105 27.56 -5.52 4.85
N LEU A 106 28.45 -5.55 3.88
CA LEU A 106 28.17 -6.16 2.57
C LEU A 106 27.72 -7.62 2.70
N LYS A 107 28.29 -8.39 3.62
CA LYS A 107 27.88 -9.77 3.89
C LYS A 107 26.58 -9.86 4.69
N GLY A 108 26.33 -8.88 5.56
CA GLY A 108 25.17 -8.81 6.44
C GLY A 108 23.93 -8.18 5.79
N PHE A 109 24.05 -7.63 4.58
CA PHE A 109 22.91 -6.97 3.91
C PHE A 109 21.70 -7.91 3.82
N GLY A 110 20.59 -7.49 4.39
CA GLY A 110 19.34 -8.29 4.48
C GLY A 110 19.34 -9.36 5.58
N LEU A 111 20.46 -9.59 6.28
CA LEU A 111 20.57 -10.61 7.32
C LEU A 111 20.87 -10.01 8.71
N ASP A 112 21.81 -9.07 8.76
CA ASP A 112 22.19 -8.38 9.99
C ASP A 112 22.36 -6.89 9.69
N TYR A 113 21.40 -6.11 10.15
CA TYR A 113 21.33 -4.67 9.93
C TYR A 113 20.61 -3.97 11.09
N THR A 114 20.82 -2.68 11.20
CA THR A 114 20.07 -1.81 12.11
C THR A 114 19.39 -0.70 11.32
N LEU A 115 18.26 -0.25 11.84
CA LEU A 115 17.54 0.92 11.35
C LEU A 115 17.40 1.90 12.50
N GLU A 116 17.73 3.17 12.23
CA GLU A 116 17.58 4.29 13.13
C GLU A 116 16.75 5.40 12.45
N GLY A 117 16.15 6.29 13.24
CA GLY A 117 15.37 7.43 12.75
C GLY A 117 13.95 7.46 13.28
N SER A 118 13.32 6.30 13.48
CA SER A 118 12.01 6.19 14.13
C SER A 118 11.90 4.91 14.98
N ASP A 119 10.94 4.89 15.90
CA ASP A 119 10.69 3.70 16.73
C ASP A 119 10.15 2.55 15.87
N GLY A 120 9.36 2.85 14.84
CA GLY A 120 8.89 1.87 13.85
C GLY A 120 10.03 1.20 13.08
N ALA A 121 11.05 1.98 12.68
CA ALA A 121 12.24 1.46 11.99
C ALA A 121 13.04 0.52 12.90
N LYS A 122 13.30 0.92 14.15
CA LYS A 122 13.97 0.07 15.13
C LYS A 122 13.21 -1.22 15.39
N ALA A 123 11.90 -1.12 15.57
CA ALA A 123 11.03 -2.25 15.82
C ALA A 123 11.04 -3.23 14.64
N LEU A 124 11.01 -2.74 13.39
CA LEU A 124 11.05 -3.58 12.20
C LEU A 124 12.39 -4.34 12.10
N ALA A 125 13.52 -3.66 12.25
CA ALA A 125 14.84 -4.30 12.20
C ALA A 125 14.99 -5.37 13.29
N ALA A 126 14.57 -5.08 14.52
CA ALA A 126 14.61 -6.03 15.64
C ALA A 126 13.67 -7.24 15.38
N PHE A 127 12.48 -7.01 14.88
CA PHE A 127 11.53 -8.07 14.50
C PHE A 127 12.10 -8.97 13.41
N GLU A 128 12.63 -8.42 12.30
CA GLU A 128 13.21 -9.22 11.21
C GLU A 128 14.38 -10.08 11.70
N LYS A 129 15.25 -9.51 12.52
CA LYS A 129 16.37 -10.25 13.13
C LYS A 129 15.89 -11.41 14.01
N GLU A 130 14.87 -11.17 14.84
CA GLU A 130 14.30 -12.22 15.69
C GLU A 130 13.55 -13.28 14.87
N LEU A 131 12.82 -12.87 13.84
CA LEU A 131 12.11 -13.78 12.95
C LEU A 131 13.08 -14.71 12.22
N MET A 132 14.17 -14.18 11.69
CA MET A 132 15.23 -14.99 11.06
C MET A 132 15.87 -15.97 12.04
N ALA A 133 16.10 -15.55 13.27
CA ALA A 133 16.73 -16.40 14.29
C ALA A 133 15.81 -17.53 14.78
N ARG A 134 14.49 -17.35 14.77
CA ARG A 134 13.53 -18.26 15.42
C ARG A 134 12.43 -18.78 14.51
N GLY A 135 12.04 -18.03 13.47
CA GLY A 135 10.76 -18.19 12.80
C GLY A 135 10.59 -19.45 11.95
N ALA A 136 11.64 -19.98 11.36
CA ALA A 136 11.54 -20.99 10.30
C ALA A 136 11.34 -22.44 10.79
N GLY A 137 11.29 -22.71 12.08
CA GLY A 137 11.26 -24.09 12.59
C GLY A 137 10.55 -24.28 13.93
N LEU A 138 9.73 -23.31 14.36
CA LEU A 138 9.03 -23.39 15.64
C LEU A 138 7.91 -24.44 15.60
N PRO A 139 7.80 -25.34 16.61
CA PRO A 139 6.62 -26.17 16.82
C PRO A 139 5.36 -25.30 16.98
N ALA A 140 4.19 -25.85 16.65
CA ALA A 140 2.92 -25.10 16.68
C ALA A 140 2.65 -24.43 18.05
N ASP A 141 2.85 -25.15 19.15
CA ASP A 141 2.66 -24.60 20.51
C ASP A 141 3.62 -23.45 20.84
N SER A 142 4.83 -23.49 20.28
CA SER A 142 5.83 -22.43 20.43
C SER A 142 5.51 -21.24 19.52
N MET A 143 4.83 -21.46 18.41
CA MET A 143 4.42 -20.40 17.47
C MET A 143 3.42 -19.45 18.11
N ASP A 144 2.45 -19.90 18.87
CA ASP A 144 1.47 -19.05 19.56
C ASP A 144 2.14 -18.18 20.64
N VAL A 145 3.13 -18.72 21.32
CA VAL A 145 3.95 -17.96 22.29
C VAL A 145 4.77 -16.90 21.55
N PHE A 146 5.37 -17.26 20.42
CA PHE A 146 6.14 -16.35 19.60
C PHE A 146 5.26 -15.22 19.02
N LYS A 147 4.10 -15.53 18.45
CA LYS A 147 3.14 -14.52 17.96
C LYS A 147 2.73 -13.53 19.04
N ARG A 148 2.45 -14.03 20.25
CA ARG A 148 2.11 -13.16 21.39
C ARG A 148 3.26 -12.26 21.76
N HIS A 149 4.48 -12.80 21.80
CA HIS A 149 5.70 -12.03 22.06
C HIS A 149 5.90 -10.95 20.99
N VAL A 150 5.81 -11.29 19.72
CA VAL A 150 5.91 -10.34 18.60
C VAL A 150 4.87 -9.21 18.72
N TYR A 151 3.62 -9.58 19.01
CA TYR A 151 2.57 -8.58 19.20
C TYR A 151 2.90 -7.61 20.34
N THR A 152 3.25 -8.11 21.52
CA THR A 152 3.48 -7.29 22.72
C THR A 152 4.76 -6.47 22.62
N THR A 153 5.77 -6.98 21.92
CA THR A 153 7.09 -6.32 21.83
C THR A 153 7.17 -5.31 20.69
N TYR A 154 6.58 -5.61 19.53
CA TYR A 154 6.78 -4.81 18.34
C TYR A 154 5.52 -4.10 17.83
N MET A 155 4.34 -4.71 17.96
CA MET A 155 3.10 -4.15 17.40
C MET A 155 2.38 -3.25 18.40
N GLN A 156 2.19 -3.70 19.64
CA GLN A 156 1.46 -2.95 20.65
C GLN A 156 2.11 -1.60 21.02
N PRO A 157 3.44 -1.44 21.06
CA PRO A 157 4.08 -0.14 21.27
C PRO A 157 4.01 0.81 20.07
N ASN A 158 3.63 0.31 18.90
CA ASN A 158 3.57 1.06 17.65
C ASN A 158 2.15 1.13 17.05
N PRO A 159 1.14 1.59 17.80
CA PRO A 159 -0.25 1.56 17.36
C PRO A 159 -0.47 2.50 16.15
N GLY A 160 -1.10 1.99 15.10
CA GLY A 160 -1.38 2.74 13.88
C GLY A 160 -0.15 3.10 13.04
N LYS A 161 1.01 2.43 13.28
CA LYS A 161 2.24 2.62 12.51
C LYS A 161 2.39 1.54 11.44
N ILE A 162 2.99 1.90 10.30
CA ILE A 162 3.15 0.98 9.17
C ILE A 162 3.91 -0.32 9.53
N VAL A 163 4.82 -0.29 10.49
CA VAL A 163 5.51 -1.47 10.99
C VAL A 163 4.53 -2.52 11.55
N THR A 164 3.43 -2.08 12.16
CA THR A 164 2.41 -2.99 12.71
C THR A 164 1.63 -3.69 11.60
N TYR A 165 1.30 -2.96 10.54
CA TYR A 165 0.71 -3.54 9.32
C TYR A 165 1.66 -4.57 8.69
N TYR A 166 2.92 -4.21 8.51
CA TYR A 166 3.95 -5.10 7.97
C TYR A 166 4.06 -6.41 8.76
N ILE A 167 4.15 -6.32 10.09
CA ILE A 167 4.30 -7.51 10.94
C ILE A 167 3.04 -8.40 10.86
N LEU A 168 1.84 -7.80 10.86
CA LEU A 168 0.59 -8.55 10.77
C LEU A 168 0.46 -9.33 9.45
N THR A 169 0.95 -8.76 8.36
CA THR A 169 0.86 -9.34 7.00
C THR A 169 2.09 -10.16 6.60
N LYS A 170 3.09 -10.26 7.49
CA LYS A 170 4.33 -10.99 7.21
C LYS A 170 4.10 -12.46 6.95
N THR A 171 4.78 -12.98 5.92
CA THR A 171 4.86 -14.42 5.63
C THR A 171 6.22 -14.98 6.08
N VAL A 172 6.23 -16.25 6.47
CA VAL A 172 7.43 -17.04 6.78
C VAL A 172 7.43 -18.25 5.86
N GLY A 173 8.27 -18.21 4.85
CA GLY A 173 8.13 -19.09 3.69
C GLY A 173 6.79 -18.80 2.99
N ASP A 174 6.00 -19.86 2.74
CA ASP A 174 4.72 -19.76 2.05
C ASP A 174 3.52 -19.58 3.02
N LYS A 175 3.77 -19.36 4.32
CA LYS A 175 2.70 -19.27 5.31
C LYS A 175 2.68 -17.90 5.98
N PRO A 176 1.49 -17.31 6.18
CA PRO A 176 1.37 -16.09 6.96
C PRO A 176 1.77 -16.36 8.43
N LEU A 177 2.51 -15.42 9.03
CA LEU A 177 2.84 -15.49 10.45
C LEU A 177 1.56 -15.43 11.30
N TYR A 178 0.65 -14.53 10.97
CA TYR A 178 -0.70 -14.43 11.54
C TYR A 178 -1.71 -14.88 10.49
N ASN A 179 -2.39 -16.00 10.73
CA ASN A 179 -3.37 -16.57 9.79
C ASN A 179 -4.79 -16.26 10.27
N PRO A 180 -5.55 -15.40 9.59
CA PRO A 180 -6.89 -15.00 10.01
C PRO A 180 -7.86 -16.19 10.14
N GLY A 181 -7.63 -17.28 9.39
CA GLY A 181 -8.45 -18.50 9.43
C GLY A 181 -8.03 -19.54 10.46
N SER A 182 -6.97 -19.30 11.23
CA SER A 182 -6.39 -20.31 12.15
C SER A 182 -6.47 -19.88 13.61
N GLY A 183 -6.97 -20.78 14.46
CA GLY A 183 -6.94 -20.64 15.92
C GLY A 183 -7.50 -19.31 16.42
N ASP A 184 -6.70 -18.63 17.23
CA ASP A 184 -7.03 -17.37 17.87
C ASP A 184 -6.40 -16.15 17.19
N ASP A 185 -5.80 -16.32 16.01
CA ASP A 185 -5.09 -15.22 15.33
C ASP A 185 -6.02 -14.04 14.96
N TYR A 186 -7.32 -14.29 14.76
CA TYR A 186 -8.33 -13.26 14.51
C TYR A 186 -8.25 -12.10 15.50
N LYS A 187 -7.81 -12.33 16.74
CA LYS A 187 -7.68 -11.30 17.77
C LYS A 187 -6.59 -10.27 17.46
N TYR A 188 -5.53 -10.67 16.78
CA TYR A 188 -4.45 -9.76 16.37
C TYR A 188 -4.95 -8.83 15.25
N PHE A 189 -5.70 -9.36 14.28
CA PHE A 189 -6.35 -8.54 13.25
C PHE A 189 -7.31 -7.53 13.86
N ALA A 190 -8.16 -7.94 14.80
CA ALA A 190 -9.08 -7.05 15.49
C ALA A 190 -8.37 -5.97 16.31
N ALA A 191 -7.29 -6.33 17.01
CA ALA A 191 -6.51 -5.39 17.82
C ALA A 191 -5.80 -4.36 16.94
N VAL A 192 -5.17 -4.79 15.85
CA VAL A 192 -4.47 -3.89 14.92
C VAL A 192 -5.45 -2.97 14.20
N ALA A 193 -6.56 -3.49 13.67
CA ALA A 193 -7.59 -2.66 13.04
C ALA A 193 -8.14 -1.61 14.00
N THR A 194 -8.38 -1.97 15.27
CA THR A 194 -8.82 -1.03 16.30
C THR A 194 -7.76 0.05 16.56
N ALA A 195 -6.49 -0.33 16.64
CA ALA A 195 -5.39 0.61 16.85
C ALA A 195 -5.27 1.60 15.66
N TYR A 196 -5.36 1.11 14.43
CA TYR A 196 -5.33 1.96 13.24
C TYR A 196 -6.52 2.94 13.21
N ARG A 197 -7.74 2.48 13.45
CA ARG A 197 -8.91 3.35 13.55
C ARG A 197 -8.76 4.46 14.59
N GLN A 198 -8.10 4.17 15.71
CA GLN A 198 -7.92 5.15 16.80
C GLN A 198 -6.76 6.11 16.55
N HIS A 199 -5.66 5.66 15.97
CA HIS A 199 -4.41 6.43 15.87
C HIS A 199 -4.13 6.95 14.45
N SER A 200 -4.67 6.30 13.42
CA SER A 200 -4.41 6.62 12.01
C SER A 200 -5.67 6.44 11.15
N PRO A 201 -6.80 7.11 11.49
CA PRO A 201 -8.09 6.87 10.82
C PRO A 201 -8.08 7.23 9.32
N SER A 202 -7.19 8.12 8.90
CA SER A 202 -7.06 8.56 7.50
C SER A 202 -6.00 7.77 6.73
N ASP A 203 -5.34 6.79 7.36
CA ASP A 203 -4.36 5.93 6.71
C ASP A 203 -5.08 4.97 5.74
N PRO A 204 -4.61 4.83 4.49
CA PRO A 204 -5.24 3.93 3.51
C PRO A 204 -5.23 2.46 3.94
N HIS A 205 -4.34 2.04 4.85
CA HIS A 205 -4.37 0.68 5.41
C HIS A 205 -5.50 0.47 6.42
N THR A 206 -6.08 1.52 7.01
CA THR A 206 -7.14 1.39 8.01
C THR A 206 -8.36 0.62 7.52
N PRO A 207 -8.99 0.98 6.38
CA PRO A 207 -10.12 0.21 5.86
C PRO A 207 -9.74 -1.23 5.46
N LEU A 208 -8.52 -1.45 4.98
CA LEU A 208 -8.03 -2.79 4.66
C LEU A 208 -7.94 -3.69 5.90
N LEU A 209 -7.41 -3.14 6.99
CA LEU A 209 -7.30 -3.83 8.28
C LEU A 209 -8.66 -4.10 8.91
N GLU A 210 -9.61 -3.18 8.80
CA GLU A 210 -10.99 -3.38 9.30
C GLU A 210 -11.70 -4.51 8.54
N ALA A 211 -11.52 -4.58 7.23
CA ALA A 211 -12.04 -5.68 6.42
C ALA A 211 -11.37 -7.00 6.80
N ALA A 212 -10.03 -7.03 6.90
CA ALA A 212 -9.30 -8.23 7.28
C ALA A 212 -9.71 -8.75 8.67
N ALA A 213 -9.93 -7.84 9.64
CA ALA A 213 -10.45 -8.20 10.96
C ALA A 213 -11.88 -8.77 10.90
N THR A 214 -12.74 -8.19 10.08
CA THR A 214 -14.11 -8.68 9.86
C THR A 214 -14.09 -10.09 9.26
N ASP A 215 -13.26 -10.33 8.25
CA ASP A 215 -13.15 -11.61 7.59
C ASP A 215 -12.51 -12.68 8.50
N ALA A 216 -11.51 -12.31 9.28
CA ALA A 216 -10.95 -13.18 10.31
C ALA A 216 -12.01 -13.64 11.31
N MET A 217 -12.91 -12.73 11.74
CA MET A 217 -14.01 -13.04 12.62
C MET A 217 -15.05 -13.97 11.97
N LYS A 218 -15.37 -13.73 10.68
CA LYS A 218 -16.27 -14.62 9.90
C LYS A 218 -15.68 -16.01 9.77
N MET A 219 -14.40 -16.13 9.43
CA MET A 219 -13.69 -17.41 9.32
C MET A 219 -13.70 -18.18 10.64
N ARG A 220 -13.43 -17.50 11.75
CA ARG A 220 -13.52 -18.08 13.09
C ARG A 220 -14.92 -18.57 13.41
N ASN A 221 -15.94 -17.75 13.18
CA ASN A 221 -17.34 -18.14 13.45
C ASN A 221 -17.74 -19.36 12.62
N LYS A 222 -17.35 -19.42 11.35
CA LYS A 222 -17.55 -20.57 10.47
C LYS A 222 -16.86 -21.83 11.02
N ALA A 223 -15.62 -21.73 11.47
CA ALA A 223 -14.86 -22.84 12.04
C ALA A 223 -15.49 -23.36 13.34
N LEU A 224 -16.15 -22.50 14.12
CA LEU A 224 -16.86 -22.87 15.36
C LEU A 224 -18.30 -23.36 15.10
N GLY A 225 -18.72 -23.54 13.83
CA GLY A 225 -20.09 -23.89 13.47
C GLY A 225 -21.14 -22.84 13.84
N ARG A 226 -20.69 -21.64 14.17
CA ARG A 226 -21.57 -20.49 14.40
C ARG A 226 -21.94 -19.89 13.06
N HIS A 227 -23.00 -20.38 12.44
CA HIS A 227 -23.58 -19.74 11.27
C HIS A 227 -24.17 -18.39 11.70
N THR A 228 -23.48 -17.32 11.44
CA THR A 228 -24.14 -16.02 11.32
C THR A 228 -24.98 -16.14 10.07
N THR A 229 -26.27 -16.36 10.22
CA THR A 229 -27.24 -16.18 9.14
C THR A 229 -27.25 -14.69 8.86
N ILE A 230 -26.34 -14.25 8.00
CA ILE A 230 -26.57 -13.00 7.27
C ILE A 230 -27.73 -13.40 6.36
N ALA A 231 -28.94 -12.86 6.64
CA ALA A 231 -30.00 -12.88 5.68
C ALA A 231 -29.36 -12.48 4.36
N ALA A 232 -29.62 -13.26 3.30
CA ALA A 232 -29.25 -12.85 1.95
C ALA A 232 -29.99 -11.51 1.72
N GLU A 233 -29.33 -10.42 2.06
CA GLU A 233 -29.71 -9.13 1.51
C GLU A 233 -29.60 -9.33 0.01
N GLU A 234 -30.71 -9.07 -0.66
CA GLU A 234 -30.77 -8.99 -2.12
C GLU A 234 -29.46 -8.42 -2.61
N LEU A 235 -28.84 -9.10 -3.59
CA LEU A 235 -27.60 -8.69 -4.25
C LEU A 235 -27.85 -7.33 -4.94
N ARG A 236 -27.93 -6.27 -4.14
CA ARG A 236 -27.97 -4.91 -4.64
C ARG A 236 -26.63 -4.59 -5.24
N ILE A 237 -26.63 -3.78 -6.28
CA ILE A 237 -25.44 -3.19 -6.86
C ILE A 237 -24.59 -2.63 -5.71
N ILE A 238 -23.37 -3.11 -5.55
CA ILE A 238 -22.37 -2.43 -4.73
C ILE A 238 -22.05 -1.17 -5.53
N ASP A 239 -22.66 -0.04 -5.15
CA ASP A 239 -22.57 1.17 -5.95
C ASP A 239 -21.17 1.77 -5.84
N ILE A 240 -20.65 2.19 -6.97
CA ILE A 240 -19.37 2.87 -7.11
C ILE A 240 -19.66 4.33 -7.42
N ALA A 241 -19.14 5.24 -6.62
CA ALA A 241 -19.30 6.68 -6.80
C ALA A 241 -17.92 7.34 -6.86
N LEU A 242 -17.40 7.55 -8.05
CA LEU A 242 -16.07 8.10 -8.32
C LEU A 242 -16.13 9.22 -9.36
N GLN A 243 -15.05 10.00 -9.50
CA GLN A 243 -14.99 11.12 -10.45
C GLN A 243 -14.55 10.66 -11.84
N ASP A 244 -15.22 11.22 -12.88
CA ASP A 244 -14.78 11.10 -14.27
C ASP A 244 -13.62 12.07 -14.59
N GLU A 245 -13.14 12.07 -15.83
CA GLU A 245 -12.04 12.91 -16.32
C GLU A 245 -12.34 14.42 -16.25
N ASN A 246 -13.62 14.79 -16.12
CA ASN A 246 -14.08 16.18 -15.96
C ASN A 246 -14.30 16.56 -14.49
N GLY A 247 -14.05 15.64 -13.54
CA GLY A 247 -14.28 15.83 -12.12
C GLY A 247 -15.73 15.68 -11.69
N SER A 248 -16.62 15.19 -12.57
CA SER A 248 -18.02 14.94 -12.25
C SER A 248 -18.17 13.56 -11.62
N GLU A 249 -18.90 13.48 -10.50
CA GLU A 249 -19.22 12.18 -9.89
C GLU A 249 -20.08 11.33 -10.82
N LYS A 250 -19.67 10.09 -11.06
CA LYS A 250 -20.40 9.07 -11.77
C LYS A 250 -20.68 7.90 -10.84
N LYS A 251 -21.93 7.44 -10.82
CA LYS A 251 -22.34 6.27 -10.03
C LYS A 251 -22.58 5.09 -10.94
N LEU A 252 -22.15 3.90 -10.52
CA LEU A 252 -22.43 2.68 -11.25
C LEU A 252 -23.94 2.45 -11.41
N SER A 253 -24.75 2.75 -10.39
CA SER A 253 -26.22 2.68 -10.41
C SER A 253 -26.88 3.59 -11.46
N GLN A 254 -26.15 4.57 -12.00
CA GLN A 254 -26.61 5.41 -13.12
C GLN A 254 -26.44 4.71 -14.47
N VAL A 255 -25.60 3.67 -14.54
CA VAL A 255 -25.27 2.93 -15.77
C VAL A 255 -25.87 1.52 -15.73
N ALA A 256 -25.63 0.77 -14.65
CA ALA A 256 -26.17 -0.57 -14.46
C ALA A 256 -27.67 -0.56 -14.12
N GLY A 257 -28.39 -1.60 -14.54
CA GLY A 257 -29.84 -1.72 -14.29
C GLY A 257 -30.69 -0.79 -15.16
N LYS A 258 -30.18 -0.37 -16.33
CA LYS A 258 -30.89 0.52 -17.29
C LYS A 258 -31.34 -0.20 -18.57
N GLY A 259 -31.61 -1.49 -18.47
CA GLY A 259 -32.09 -2.28 -19.60
C GLY A 259 -31.02 -2.81 -20.55
N LYS A 260 -29.73 -2.63 -20.20
CA LYS A 260 -28.60 -3.22 -20.91
C LYS A 260 -27.67 -3.95 -19.94
N LYS A 261 -27.00 -4.99 -20.43
CA LYS A 261 -25.88 -5.57 -19.69
C LYS A 261 -24.82 -4.50 -19.45
N THR A 262 -24.22 -4.46 -18.27
CA THR A 262 -23.14 -3.53 -17.93
C THR A 262 -21.90 -4.31 -17.56
N VAL A 263 -20.76 -3.94 -18.13
CA VAL A 263 -19.44 -4.46 -17.77
C VAL A 263 -18.74 -3.44 -16.89
N VAL A 264 -18.49 -3.78 -15.63
CA VAL A 264 -17.58 -3.04 -14.76
C VAL A 264 -16.18 -3.61 -14.99
N ALA A 265 -15.23 -2.75 -15.35
CA ALA A 265 -13.85 -3.15 -15.60
C ALA A 265 -12.92 -2.40 -14.64
N PHE A 266 -12.09 -3.12 -13.89
CA PHE A 266 -10.99 -2.54 -13.12
C PHE A 266 -9.70 -2.68 -13.93
N SER A 267 -8.96 -1.58 -14.12
CA SER A 267 -7.77 -1.56 -14.97
C SER A 267 -6.80 -0.42 -14.63
N LEU A 268 -5.62 -0.47 -15.23
CA LEU A 268 -4.68 0.67 -15.33
C LEU A 268 -4.71 1.18 -16.77
N LEU A 269 -5.09 2.42 -17.00
CA LEU A 269 -5.15 3.01 -18.34
C LEU A 269 -3.81 3.57 -18.82
N THR A 270 -2.85 3.77 -17.92
CA THR A 270 -1.51 4.27 -18.25
C THR A 270 -0.46 3.15 -18.36
N ALA A 271 -0.84 1.90 -18.09
CA ALA A 271 0.04 0.75 -18.26
C ALA A 271 0.39 0.51 -19.75
N PRO A 272 1.56 -0.08 -20.06
CA PRO A 272 1.98 -0.36 -21.44
C PRO A 272 0.97 -1.18 -22.24
N GLU A 273 0.19 -2.05 -21.60
CA GLU A 273 -0.81 -2.92 -22.19
C GLU A 273 -2.14 -2.22 -22.48
N SER A 274 -2.38 -1.03 -21.96
CA SER A 274 -3.64 -0.29 -22.04
C SER A 274 -4.15 -0.08 -23.47
N PRO A 275 -3.31 0.18 -24.49
CA PRO A 275 -3.80 0.31 -25.85
C PRO A 275 -4.41 -0.98 -26.40
N ALA A 276 -3.90 -2.15 -26.02
CA ALA A 276 -4.46 -3.44 -26.39
C ALA A 276 -5.76 -3.71 -25.63
N PHE A 277 -5.76 -3.47 -24.33
CA PHE A 277 -6.93 -3.55 -23.46
C PHE A 277 -8.09 -2.70 -23.97
N ASN A 278 -7.86 -1.42 -24.25
CA ASN A 278 -8.89 -0.50 -24.75
C ASN A 278 -9.44 -0.92 -26.13
N ARG A 279 -8.61 -1.50 -27.01
CA ARG A 279 -9.10 -2.03 -28.29
C ARG A 279 -10.06 -3.21 -28.12
N GLU A 280 -9.77 -4.11 -27.19
CA GLU A 280 -10.66 -5.26 -26.92
C GLU A 280 -11.97 -4.79 -26.27
N LEU A 281 -11.92 -3.88 -25.29
CA LEU A 281 -13.12 -3.28 -24.70
C LEU A 281 -13.96 -2.55 -25.76
N LEU A 282 -13.32 -1.82 -26.69
CA LEU A 282 -14.03 -1.12 -27.76
C LEU A 282 -14.77 -2.08 -28.70
N LYS A 283 -14.19 -3.25 -29.00
CA LYS A 283 -14.88 -4.30 -29.77
C LYS A 283 -16.13 -4.79 -29.03
N ILE A 284 -16.01 -5.04 -27.73
CA ILE A 284 -17.14 -5.47 -26.88
C ILE A 284 -18.20 -4.40 -26.84
N TYR A 285 -17.85 -3.16 -26.55
CA TYR A 285 -18.76 -2.02 -26.50
C TYR A 285 -19.57 -1.86 -27.80
N ARG A 286 -18.90 -1.93 -28.96
CA ARG A 286 -19.53 -1.74 -30.26
C ARG A 286 -20.37 -2.92 -30.70
N ASN A 287 -19.95 -4.15 -30.43
CA ASN A 287 -20.52 -5.36 -31.03
C ASN A 287 -21.53 -6.06 -30.12
N ARG A 288 -21.50 -5.83 -28.82
CA ARG A 288 -22.38 -6.52 -27.85
C ARG A 288 -23.49 -5.65 -27.28
N GLY A 289 -23.49 -4.34 -27.57
CA GLY A 289 -24.51 -3.43 -27.07
C GLY A 289 -24.57 -3.30 -25.56
N VAL A 290 -23.42 -3.52 -24.90
CA VAL A 290 -23.27 -3.39 -23.45
C VAL A 290 -22.87 -1.97 -23.07
N GLU A 291 -23.18 -1.55 -21.86
CA GLU A 291 -22.57 -0.39 -21.25
C GLU A 291 -21.26 -0.80 -20.54
N ILE A 292 -20.31 0.12 -20.47
CA ILE A 292 -19.05 -0.11 -19.76
C ILE A 292 -18.88 0.98 -18.71
N TYR A 293 -18.52 0.55 -17.51
CA TYR A 293 -18.11 1.39 -16.40
C TYR A 293 -16.69 0.99 -16.00
N ASN A 294 -15.68 1.78 -16.38
CA ASN A 294 -14.27 1.45 -16.15
C ASN A 294 -13.76 2.21 -14.91
N VAL A 295 -13.33 1.47 -13.91
CA VAL A 295 -12.66 1.99 -12.72
C VAL A 295 -11.16 1.89 -12.93
N SER A 296 -10.51 3.04 -12.99
CA SER A 296 -9.06 3.11 -13.12
C SER A 296 -8.40 3.24 -11.76
N LEU A 297 -7.39 2.40 -11.54
CA LEU A 297 -6.55 2.38 -10.34
C LEU A 297 -5.16 2.97 -10.63
N ASP A 298 -5.06 3.83 -11.64
CA ASP A 298 -3.80 4.45 -12.07
C ASP A 298 -3.18 5.30 -10.93
N PRO A 299 -1.87 5.26 -10.74
CA PRO A 299 -1.20 6.05 -9.70
C PRO A 299 -1.14 7.55 -10.04
N ASP A 300 -1.21 7.91 -11.33
CA ASP A 300 -1.11 9.29 -11.80
C ASP A 300 -2.46 9.76 -12.39
N ARG A 301 -3.13 10.66 -11.66
CA ARG A 301 -4.42 11.23 -12.07
C ARG A 301 -4.34 12.03 -13.38
N TYR A 302 -3.23 12.69 -13.65
CA TYR A 302 -3.11 13.52 -14.85
C TYR A 302 -2.90 12.67 -16.09
N ALA A 303 -2.01 11.68 -16.01
CA ALA A 303 -1.80 10.71 -17.08
C ALA A 303 -3.08 9.90 -17.36
N TRP A 304 -3.78 9.46 -16.30
CA TRP A 304 -5.08 8.81 -16.43
C TRP A 304 -6.10 9.68 -17.17
N ARG A 305 -6.23 10.96 -16.79
CA ARG A 305 -7.22 11.85 -17.40
C ARG A 305 -7.02 11.98 -18.90
N ASP A 306 -5.77 12.10 -19.34
CA ASP A 306 -5.44 12.18 -20.77
C ASP A 306 -5.76 10.86 -21.50
N ALA A 307 -5.53 9.71 -20.86
CA ALA A 307 -5.86 8.40 -21.40
C ALA A 307 -7.38 8.16 -21.47
N ALA A 308 -8.15 8.67 -20.49
CA ALA A 308 -9.60 8.50 -20.41
C ALA A 308 -10.38 9.39 -21.38
N ALA A 309 -9.84 10.57 -21.74
CA ALA A 309 -10.56 11.63 -22.47
C ALA A 309 -11.20 11.21 -23.79
N ASN A 310 -10.72 10.16 -24.44
CA ASN A 310 -11.23 9.71 -25.75
C ASN A 310 -11.94 8.35 -25.69
N LEU A 311 -12.23 7.83 -24.51
CA LEU A 311 -12.95 6.56 -24.36
C LEU A 311 -14.46 6.79 -24.47
N PRO A 312 -15.22 5.95 -25.22
CA PRO A 312 -16.64 6.19 -25.49
C PRO A 312 -17.57 5.69 -24.37
N TRP A 313 -17.03 5.25 -23.25
CA TRP A 313 -17.78 4.73 -22.10
C TRP A 313 -17.43 5.51 -20.82
N THR A 314 -18.19 5.26 -19.76
CA THR A 314 -17.93 5.87 -18.45
C THR A 314 -16.61 5.35 -17.89
N THR A 315 -15.68 6.26 -17.65
CA THR A 315 -14.39 5.98 -17.02
C THR A 315 -14.25 6.85 -15.78
N VAL A 316 -13.94 6.24 -14.66
CA VAL A 316 -13.77 6.93 -13.38
C VAL A 316 -12.41 6.62 -12.76
N TYR A 317 -11.95 7.54 -11.93
CA TYR A 317 -10.67 7.47 -11.26
C TYR A 317 -10.83 7.17 -9.78
N ASP A 318 -10.17 6.13 -9.32
CA ASP A 318 -10.06 5.83 -7.91
C ASP A 318 -8.73 6.38 -7.36
N PRO A 319 -8.78 7.43 -6.52
CA PRO A 319 -7.56 8.04 -5.99
C PRO A 319 -6.81 7.17 -4.99
N GLU A 320 -7.46 6.12 -4.46
CA GLU A 320 -6.84 5.18 -3.53
C GLU A 320 -5.90 4.20 -4.25
N GLY A 321 -6.00 4.06 -5.59
CA GLY A 321 -5.09 3.24 -6.40
C GLY A 321 -4.95 1.81 -5.87
N GLU A 322 -3.77 1.42 -5.46
CA GLU A 322 -3.48 0.09 -4.90
C GLU A 322 -4.18 -0.20 -3.56
N TYR A 323 -4.63 0.83 -2.84
CA TYR A 323 -5.37 0.72 -1.59
C TYR A 323 -6.89 0.81 -1.77
N SER A 324 -7.37 0.78 -3.00
CA SER A 324 -8.76 0.97 -3.36
C SER A 324 -9.72 0.14 -2.50
N THR A 325 -10.57 0.84 -1.75
CA THR A 325 -11.69 0.22 -1.04
C THR A 325 -12.72 -0.33 -2.02
N THR A 326 -12.93 0.36 -3.14
CA THR A 326 -13.81 -0.08 -4.23
C THR A 326 -13.34 -1.41 -4.82
N ALA A 327 -12.04 -1.53 -5.16
CA ALA A 327 -11.47 -2.76 -5.70
C ALA A 327 -11.58 -3.92 -4.69
N ARG A 328 -11.37 -3.64 -3.40
CA ARG A 328 -11.52 -4.62 -2.34
C ARG A 328 -12.97 -5.09 -2.19
N ASP A 329 -13.94 -4.18 -2.19
CA ASP A 329 -15.37 -4.52 -2.04
C ASP A 329 -15.85 -5.41 -3.19
N TYR A 330 -15.23 -5.26 -4.36
CA TYR A 330 -15.41 -6.13 -5.52
C TYR A 330 -14.50 -7.37 -5.51
N ASN A 331 -13.69 -7.56 -4.44
CA ASN A 331 -12.72 -8.66 -4.33
C ASN A 331 -11.78 -8.74 -5.55
N VAL A 332 -11.30 -7.58 -6.03
CA VAL A 332 -10.32 -7.49 -7.12
C VAL A 332 -8.95 -7.78 -6.54
N THR A 333 -8.32 -8.87 -6.99
CA THR A 333 -6.99 -9.31 -6.57
C THR A 333 -5.94 -9.20 -7.67
N GLU A 334 -6.40 -9.08 -8.92
CA GLU A 334 -5.57 -8.98 -10.12
C GLU A 334 -6.23 -8.06 -11.14
N LEU A 335 -5.45 -7.44 -11.99
CA LEU A 335 -5.91 -6.59 -13.09
C LEU A 335 -5.55 -7.21 -14.46
N PRO A 336 -6.41 -7.08 -15.46
CA PRO A 336 -7.76 -6.53 -15.39
C PRO A 336 -8.76 -7.48 -14.71
N ALA A 337 -9.78 -6.92 -14.05
CA ALA A 337 -10.91 -7.68 -13.54
C ALA A 337 -12.22 -7.14 -14.13
N PHE A 338 -13.15 -8.04 -14.45
CA PHE A 338 -14.43 -7.68 -15.04
C PHE A 338 -15.59 -8.26 -14.24
N PHE A 339 -16.65 -7.48 -14.15
CA PHE A 339 -17.91 -7.89 -13.52
C PHE A 339 -19.06 -7.56 -14.47
N VAL A 340 -19.91 -8.54 -14.72
CA VAL A 340 -21.04 -8.41 -15.64
C VAL A 340 -22.31 -8.28 -14.87
N TYR A 341 -23.02 -7.19 -15.08
CA TYR A 341 -24.36 -6.94 -14.55
C TYR A 341 -25.43 -7.22 -15.59
N SER A 342 -26.54 -7.80 -15.15
CA SER A 342 -27.73 -8.02 -15.98
C SER A 342 -28.38 -6.67 -16.36
N PRO A 343 -29.33 -6.66 -17.32
CA PRO A 343 -30.11 -5.48 -17.63
C PRO A 343 -30.91 -4.92 -16.46
N GLU A 344 -31.21 -5.75 -15.45
CA GLU A 344 -31.93 -5.40 -14.22
C GLU A 344 -31.00 -4.86 -13.13
N GLY A 345 -29.67 -4.99 -13.32
CA GLY A 345 -28.66 -4.51 -12.37
C GLY A 345 -28.20 -5.55 -11.35
N GLU A 346 -28.38 -6.83 -11.64
CA GLU A 346 -27.88 -7.92 -10.82
C GLU A 346 -26.47 -8.34 -11.27
N LEU A 347 -25.54 -8.56 -10.35
CA LEU A 347 -24.23 -9.10 -10.67
C LEU A 347 -24.38 -10.58 -11.05
N VAL A 348 -24.11 -10.90 -12.31
CA VAL A 348 -24.33 -12.25 -12.87
C VAL A 348 -23.04 -13.02 -13.14
N ALA A 349 -21.89 -12.33 -13.32
CA ALA A 349 -20.64 -13.01 -13.62
C ALA A 349 -19.41 -12.16 -13.28
N ARG A 350 -18.27 -12.83 -13.09
CA ARG A 350 -16.93 -12.25 -12.97
C ARG A 350 -16.00 -12.93 -13.98
N ALA A 351 -15.11 -12.15 -14.61
CA ALA A 351 -14.06 -12.62 -15.49
C ALA A 351 -12.71 -11.97 -15.15
N SER A 352 -11.62 -12.70 -15.39
CA SER A 352 -10.26 -12.23 -15.15
C SER A 352 -9.52 -11.90 -16.47
N ASN A 353 -10.12 -12.23 -17.61
CA ASN A 353 -9.56 -11.98 -18.93
C ASN A 353 -10.66 -11.80 -19.97
N PHE A 354 -10.26 -11.36 -21.17
CA PHE A 354 -11.20 -11.11 -22.27
C PHE A 354 -11.86 -12.36 -22.86
N GLU A 355 -11.23 -13.52 -22.77
CA GLU A 355 -11.80 -14.77 -23.25
C GLU A 355 -13.01 -15.16 -22.40
N GLU A 356 -12.84 -15.16 -21.09
CA GLU A 356 -13.92 -15.38 -20.12
C GLU A 356 -15.04 -14.34 -20.27
N LEU A 357 -14.68 -13.04 -20.36
CA LEU A 357 -15.65 -11.98 -20.54
C LEU A 357 -16.49 -12.18 -21.82
N ASN A 358 -15.86 -12.50 -22.95
CA ASN A 358 -16.56 -12.75 -24.20
C ASN A 358 -17.51 -13.96 -24.12
N ALA A 359 -17.13 -15.02 -23.41
CA ALA A 359 -18.00 -16.18 -23.17
C ALA A 359 -19.25 -15.81 -22.37
N MET A 360 -19.12 -14.91 -21.39
CA MET A 360 -20.23 -14.45 -20.52
C MET A 360 -21.17 -13.45 -21.21
N LEU A 361 -20.71 -12.80 -22.28
CA LEU A 361 -21.51 -11.83 -23.03
C LEU A 361 -22.22 -12.46 -24.26
N GLN A 362 -22.02 -13.75 -24.49
CA GLN A 362 -22.79 -14.48 -25.50
C GLN A 362 -24.22 -14.69 -25.00
#